data_e0d61e9a25ae8c4e801a590167cfbd14
#
_entry.id   e0d61e9a25ae8c4e801a590167cfbd14
#
_cell.length_a   1.000
_cell.length_b   1.000
_cell.length_c   1.000
_cell.angle_alpha   90.00
_cell.angle_beta   90.00
_cell.angle_gamma   90.00
#
_symmetry.space_group_name_H-M   'P 1'
#
loop_
_entity.id
_entity.type
_entity.pdbx_description
1 polymer ?
#
loop_
_entity_poly.entity_id
_entity_poly.type
_entity_poly.pdbx_seq_one_letter_code
_entity_poly.pdbx_strand_id
1 'polypeptide(L)'
;MLDSFAGSGTTGHAVLKQNAEDGGHRKSILVEMDEGIARSLTAERVKRISCGYTNAKGHAVEGLGGGFQFCRVSAEPLFDADGQFRGDVKFAQLSEFVWFAETGTGYSGKADSPLLGDHNGRAMYLLYNGILKDKSQGGGNVLTGPLFDLLPRFHGPKVIYAAANRMGGRAACEGITFKQTPYALDV
;
A
#
# COMPACT_ATOMS: atom_id res chain seq x y z
N MET A 1 6.13 17.05 -8.69
CA MET A 1 7.20 17.14 -9.71
C MET A 1 7.48 15.74 -10.23
N LEU A 2 7.60 15.57 -11.55
CA LEU A 2 7.96 14.28 -12.18
C LEU A 2 9.35 14.42 -12.80
N ASP A 3 10.22 13.46 -12.53
CA ASP A 3 11.54 13.30 -13.13
C ASP A 3 11.63 11.89 -13.73
N SER A 4 11.62 11.82 -15.05
CA SER A 4 11.60 10.55 -15.80
C SER A 4 12.99 9.93 -16.02
N PHE A 5 14.05 10.60 -15.58
CA PHE A 5 15.44 10.13 -15.65
C PHE A 5 16.15 10.50 -14.34
N ALA A 6 15.69 9.89 -13.24
CA ALA A 6 16.04 10.29 -11.89
C ALA A 6 17.56 10.22 -11.59
N GLY A 7 18.28 9.27 -12.21
CA GLY A 7 19.71 9.08 -12.02
C GLY A 7 20.09 9.05 -10.54
N SER A 8 20.84 10.04 -10.09
CA SER A 8 21.24 10.11 -8.67
C SER A 8 20.17 10.65 -7.72
N GLY A 9 18.94 10.96 -8.17
CA GLY A 9 17.84 11.43 -7.32
C GLY A 9 17.97 12.90 -6.86
N THR A 10 18.66 13.74 -7.64
CA THR A 10 18.88 15.17 -7.31
C THR A 10 17.57 15.93 -7.20
N THR A 11 16.62 15.64 -8.07
CA THR A 11 15.28 16.26 -8.05
C THR A 11 14.52 15.96 -6.75
N GLY A 12 14.55 14.71 -6.29
CA GLY A 12 13.94 14.33 -5.01
C GLY A 12 14.58 15.04 -3.83
N HIS A 13 15.91 15.17 -3.83
CA HIS A 13 16.64 15.95 -2.84
C HIS A 13 16.21 17.42 -2.84
N ALA A 14 16.13 18.05 -4.00
CA ALA A 14 15.72 19.45 -4.10
C ALA A 14 14.29 19.68 -3.57
N VAL A 15 13.36 18.77 -3.85
CA VAL A 15 11.99 18.84 -3.34
C VAL A 15 11.94 18.69 -1.82
N LEU A 16 12.66 17.72 -1.24
CA LEU A 16 12.74 17.56 0.22
C LEU A 16 13.36 18.78 0.89
N LYS A 17 14.43 19.31 0.32
CA LYS A 17 15.08 20.52 0.81
C LYS A 17 14.14 21.72 0.81
N GLN A 18 13.44 21.96 -0.30
CA GLN A 18 12.49 23.07 -0.39
C GLN A 18 11.33 22.92 0.60
N ASN A 19 10.82 21.69 0.81
CA ASN A 19 9.79 21.43 1.82
C ASN A 19 10.28 21.72 3.24
N ALA A 20 11.54 21.36 3.56
CA ALA A 20 12.12 21.65 4.86
C ALA A 20 12.33 23.15 5.09
N GLU A 21 12.67 23.91 4.04
CA GLU A 21 12.91 25.37 4.12
C GLU A 21 11.63 26.17 4.31
N ASP A 22 10.53 25.79 3.66
CA ASP A 22 9.30 26.59 3.64
C ASP A 22 8.08 25.91 4.27
N GLY A 23 8.26 24.71 4.87
CA GLY A 23 7.17 23.91 5.45
C GLY A 23 6.20 23.35 4.41
N GLY A 24 6.57 23.32 3.15
CA GLY A 24 5.74 22.85 2.04
C GLY A 24 5.55 21.33 2.04
N HIS A 25 4.52 20.86 1.31
CA HIS A 25 4.18 19.43 1.17
C HIS A 25 4.23 18.96 -0.29
N ARG A 26 5.24 19.42 -1.03
CA ARG A 26 5.44 19.04 -2.43
C ARG A 26 5.76 17.56 -2.53
N LYS A 27 5.22 16.92 -3.56
CA LYS A 27 5.52 15.53 -3.90
C LYS A 27 6.38 15.47 -5.15
N SER A 28 7.27 14.46 -5.21
CA SER A 28 8.02 14.12 -6.41
C SER A 28 7.81 12.66 -6.79
N ILE A 29 7.80 12.39 -8.08
CA ILE A 29 7.83 11.05 -8.67
C ILE A 29 9.14 10.96 -9.43
N LEU A 30 9.97 10.02 -9.05
CA LEU A 30 11.27 9.76 -9.66
C LEU A 30 11.19 8.42 -10.40
N VAL A 31 11.49 8.42 -11.68
CA VAL A 31 11.50 7.20 -12.51
C VAL A 31 12.93 6.95 -12.95
N GLU A 32 13.40 5.72 -12.77
CA GLU A 32 14.71 5.27 -13.21
C GLU A 32 14.58 3.85 -13.78
N MET A 33 15.05 3.67 -15.01
CA MET A 33 14.92 2.40 -15.74
C MET A 33 15.98 1.38 -15.34
N ASP A 34 17.15 1.83 -14.92
CA ASP A 34 18.20 0.96 -14.41
C ASP A 34 17.92 0.62 -12.94
N GLU A 35 17.58 -0.64 -12.66
CA GLU A 35 17.27 -1.10 -11.30
C GLU A 35 18.45 -0.93 -10.34
N GLY A 36 19.67 -1.11 -10.83
CA GLY A 36 20.88 -0.92 -10.03
C GLY A 36 21.02 0.53 -9.59
N ILE A 37 20.85 1.49 -10.49
CA ILE A 37 20.87 2.92 -10.21
C ILE A 37 19.69 3.29 -9.32
N ALA A 38 18.48 2.86 -9.64
CA ALA A 38 17.28 3.17 -8.88
C ALA A 38 17.41 2.77 -7.41
N ARG A 39 17.92 1.56 -7.14
CA ARG A 39 18.04 1.00 -5.80
C ARG A 39 19.26 1.50 -5.05
N SER A 40 20.44 1.41 -5.66
CA SER A 40 21.71 1.66 -4.96
C SER A 40 22.11 3.13 -4.90
N LEU A 41 21.60 3.95 -5.82
CA LEU A 41 21.95 5.36 -5.91
C LEU A 41 20.77 6.28 -5.59
N THR A 42 19.68 6.19 -6.38
CA THR A 42 18.52 7.08 -6.23
C THR A 42 17.84 6.93 -4.87
N ALA A 43 17.40 5.70 -4.56
CA ALA A 43 16.70 5.42 -3.31
C ALA A 43 17.57 5.63 -2.09
N GLU A 44 18.84 5.20 -2.14
CA GLU A 44 19.77 5.37 -1.05
C GLU A 44 20.07 6.85 -0.76
N ARG A 45 20.22 7.68 -1.80
CA ARG A 45 20.38 9.11 -1.62
C ARG A 45 19.16 9.76 -0.98
N VAL A 46 17.97 9.49 -1.49
CA VAL A 46 16.73 10.05 -0.94
C VAL A 46 16.54 9.62 0.52
N LYS A 47 16.82 8.35 0.84
CA LYS A 47 16.80 7.82 2.21
C LYS A 47 17.73 8.57 3.14
N ARG A 48 19.01 8.73 2.75
CA ARG A 48 20.01 9.47 3.56
C ARG A 48 19.60 10.91 3.81
N ILE A 49 19.07 11.56 2.80
CA ILE A 49 18.65 12.97 2.92
C ILE A 49 17.43 13.10 3.81
N SER A 50 16.46 12.18 3.72
CA SER A 50 15.28 12.16 4.59
C SER A 50 15.62 11.88 6.06
N CYS A 51 16.45 10.85 6.29
CA CYS A 51 16.71 10.32 7.65
C CYS A 51 17.95 10.92 8.32
N GLY A 52 18.82 11.59 7.58
CA GLY A 52 20.15 11.97 8.03
C GLY A 52 21.19 10.85 7.81
N TYR A 53 22.46 11.21 7.86
CA TYR A 53 23.57 10.29 7.64
C TYR A 53 24.87 10.83 8.23
N THR A 54 25.88 9.95 8.37
CA THR A 54 27.24 10.36 8.70
C THR A 54 28.04 10.52 7.41
N ASN A 55 28.62 11.69 7.18
CA ASN A 55 29.40 11.97 5.97
C ASN A 55 30.81 11.29 6.03
N ALA A 56 31.53 11.35 4.92
CA ALA A 56 32.88 10.75 4.82
C ALA A 56 33.92 11.33 5.79
N LYS A 57 33.64 12.48 6.39
CA LYS A 57 34.52 13.13 7.40
C LYS A 57 34.11 12.75 8.83
N GLY A 58 33.16 11.82 9.02
CA GLY A 58 32.65 11.42 10.33
C GLY A 58 31.65 12.40 10.98
N HIS A 59 31.22 13.44 10.28
CA HIS A 59 30.25 14.39 10.82
C HIS A 59 28.81 13.91 10.55
N ALA A 60 27.95 14.02 11.55
CA ALA A 60 26.53 13.79 11.40
C ALA A 60 25.90 14.91 10.55
N VAL A 61 25.09 14.53 9.56
CA VAL A 61 24.25 15.41 8.76
C VAL A 61 22.80 15.11 9.12
N GLU A 62 22.09 16.10 9.61
CA GLU A 62 20.70 15.98 10.02
C GLU A 62 19.79 15.72 8.79
N GLY A 63 18.75 14.90 8.99
CA GLY A 63 17.78 14.60 7.95
C GLY A 63 16.83 15.77 7.71
N LEU A 64 16.42 15.95 6.47
CA LEU A 64 15.43 16.97 6.09
C LEU A 64 14.00 16.59 6.47
N GLY A 65 13.79 15.38 7.01
CA GLY A 65 12.47 14.83 7.25
C GLY A 65 11.76 14.35 5.98
N GLY A 66 10.45 14.07 6.13
CA GLY A 66 9.68 13.47 5.07
C GLY A 66 9.95 11.97 4.90
N GLY A 67 9.59 11.43 3.76
CA GLY A 67 9.79 10.02 3.43
C GLY A 67 9.56 9.77 1.95
N PHE A 68 9.82 8.54 1.52
CA PHE A 68 9.55 8.11 0.16
C PHE A 68 9.14 6.65 0.13
N GLN A 69 8.49 6.26 -0.94
CA GLN A 69 8.17 4.87 -1.25
C GLN A 69 8.97 4.45 -2.48
N PHE A 70 9.65 3.32 -2.37
CA PHE A 70 10.30 2.69 -3.51
C PHE A 70 9.35 1.67 -4.11
N CYS A 71 9.01 1.84 -5.38
CA CYS A 71 8.12 0.96 -6.12
C CYS A 71 8.86 0.32 -7.29
N ARG A 72 8.45 -0.91 -7.64
CA ARG A 72 8.85 -1.59 -8.87
C ARG A 72 7.61 -1.86 -9.70
N VAL A 73 7.72 -1.66 -11.00
CA VAL A 73 6.69 -2.17 -11.92
C VAL A 73 6.76 -3.69 -11.91
N SER A 74 5.64 -4.35 -11.63
CA SER A 74 5.54 -5.81 -11.71
C SER A 74 5.69 -6.25 -13.16
N ALA A 75 6.45 -7.32 -13.39
CA ALA A 75 6.51 -7.95 -14.72
C ALA A 75 5.15 -8.55 -15.12
N GLU A 76 4.36 -8.92 -14.13
CA GLU A 76 3.07 -9.56 -14.30
C GLU A 76 1.96 -8.67 -13.73
N PRO A 77 0.93 -8.31 -14.52
CA PRO A 77 -0.20 -7.53 -14.02
C PRO A 77 -1.01 -8.32 -12.98
N LEU A 78 -1.71 -7.64 -12.09
CA LEU A 78 -2.63 -8.30 -11.13
C LEU A 78 -3.91 -8.81 -11.81
N PHE A 79 -4.30 -8.14 -12.89
CA PHE A 79 -5.54 -8.42 -13.61
C PHE A 79 -5.25 -9.05 -14.96
N ASP A 80 -6.13 -9.92 -15.40
CA ASP A 80 -6.16 -10.45 -16.76
C ASP A 80 -6.86 -9.46 -17.73
N ALA A 81 -6.96 -9.86 -19.01
CA ALA A 81 -7.59 -9.03 -20.04
C ALA A 81 -9.09 -8.78 -19.80
N ASP A 82 -9.74 -9.61 -19.01
CA ASP A 82 -11.16 -9.51 -18.65
C ASP A 82 -11.40 -8.72 -17.36
N GLY A 83 -10.34 -8.15 -16.77
CA GLY A 83 -10.39 -7.40 -15.53
C GLY A 83 -10.62 -8.26 -14.28
N GLN A 84 -10.39 -9.58 -14.39
CA GLN A 84 -10.43 -10.49 -13.26
C GLN A 84 -9.02 -10.65 -12.65
N PHE A 85 -8.96 -11.03 -11.37
CA PHE A 85 -7.67 -11.40 -10.80
C PHE A 85 -7.10 -12.63 -11.51
N ARG A 86 -5.85 -12.56 -11.89
CA ARG A 86 -5.15 -13.74 -12.36
C ARG A 86 -5.14 -14.82 -11.27
N GLY A 87 -5.30 -16.06 -11.65
CA GLY A 87 -5.44 -17.19 -10.72
C GLY A 87 -4.22 -17.43 -9.81
N ASP A 88 -3.06 -16.86 -10.17
CA ASP A 88 -1.79 -16.95 -9.45
C ASP A 88 -1.50 -15.76 -8.51
N VAL A 89 -2.36 -14.75 -8.48
CA VAL A 89 -2.20 -13.60 -7.58
C VAL A 89 -2.26 -14.05 -6.13
N LYS A 90 -1.22 -13.71 -5.38
CA LYS A 90 -1.10 -14.04 -3.96
C LYS A 90 -1.77 -12.97 -3.09
N PHE A 91 -2.24 -13.39 -1.92
CA PHE A 91 -2.83 -12.50 -0.93
C PHE A 91 -1.94 -11.28 -0.63
N ALA A 92 -0.62 -11.48 -0.49
CA ALA A 92 0.32 -10.40 -0.20
C ALA A 92 0.34 -9.32 -1.29
N GLN A 93 0.33 -9.71 -2.58
CA GLN A 93 0.32 -8.77 -3.70
C GLN A 93 -0.95 -7.92 -3.71
N LEU A 94 -2.09 -8.56 -3.46
CA LEU A 94 -3.36 -7.84 -3.41
C LEU A 94 -3.48 -6.96 -2.15
N SER A 95 -2.89 -7.40 -1.03
CA SER A 95 -2.83 -6.60 0.21
C SER A 95 -2.06 -5.30 0.01
N GLU A 96 -0.92 -5.34 -0.67
CA GLU A 96 -0.15 -4.14 -1.02
C GLU A 96 -0.96 -3.19 -1.90
N PHE A 97 -1.64 -3.73 -2.92
CA PHE A 97 -2.47 -2.94 -3.83
C PHE A 97 -3.66 -2.29 -3.11
N VAL A 98 -4.43 -3.08 -2.35
CA VAL A 98 -5.60 -2.59 -1.59
C VAL A 98 -5.19 -1.54 -0.56
N TRP A 99 -4.11 -1.79 0.17
CA TRP A 99 -3.60 -0.83 1.14
C TRP A 99 -3.22 0.49 0.49
N PHE A 100 -2.48 0.43 -0.61
CA PHE A 100 -2.06 1.64 -1.33
C PHE A 100 -3.26 2.41 -1.89
N ALA A 101 -4.23 1.72 -2.48
CA ALA A 101 -5.46 2.34 -3.01
C ALA A 101 -6.26 3.07 -1.93
N GLU A 102 -6.28 2.55 -0.68
CA GLU A 102 -7.03 3.16 0.43
C GLU A 102 -6.28 4.25 1.17
N THR A 103 -4.96 4.18 1.22
CA THR A 103 -4.16 5.03 2.11
C THR A 103 -3.20 5.97 1.38
N GLY A 104 -2.87 5.65 0.12
CA GLY A 104 -1.80 6.32 -0.63
C GLY A 104 -0.40 6.08 -0.05
N THR A 105 -0.25 5.09 0.84
CA THR A 105 1.03 4.75 1.49
C THR A 105 1.43 3.31 1.22
N GLY A 106 2.72 2.98 1.38
CA GLY A 106 3.22 1.61 1.23
C GLY A 106 2.71 0.69 2.33
N TYR A 107 2.42 -0.56 1.97
CA TYR A 107 2.06 -1.59 2.92
C TYR A 107 3.30 -2.15 3.63
N SER A 108 3.28 -2.13 4.95
CA SER A 108 4.39 -2.65 5.80
C SER A 108 3.97 -3.87 6.64
N GLY A 109 2.74 -4.35 6.47
CA GLY A 109 2.21 -5.51 7.19
C GLY A 109 2.78 -6.85 6.67
N LYS A 110 2.52 -7.92 7.41
CA LYS A 110 3.01 -9.27 7.07
C LYS A 110 2.12 -10.00 6.05
N ALA A 111 0.94 -9.48 5.71
CA ALA A 111 -0.04 -10.13 4.84
C ALA A 111 -0.39 -11.58 5.26
N ASP A 112 -0.48 -11.83 6.55
CA ASP A 112 -0.80 -13.12 7.18
C ASP A 112 -2.18 -13.13 7.87
N SER A 113 -2.89 -12.02 7.79
CA SER A 113 -4.20 -11.78 8.41
C SER A 113 -5.16 -11.10 7.43
N PRO A 114 -6.47 -11.36 7.51
CA PRO A 114 -7.47 -10.59 6.76
C PRO A 114 -7.53 -9.11 7.19
N LEU A 115 -7.14 -8.74 8.40
CA LEU A 115 -6.93 -7.37 8.81
C LEU A 115 -5.54 -6.92 8.33
N LEU A 116 -5.50 -6.03 7.35
CA LEU A 116 -4.25 -5.47 6.81
C LEU A 116 -3.62 -4.47 7.78
N GLY A 117 -4.44 -3.74 8.51
CA GLY A 117 -4.04 -2.71 9.46
C GLY A 117 -5.08 -1.63 9.60
N ASP A 118 -4.71 -0.54 10.29
CA ASP A 118 -5.52 0.67 10.35
C ASP A 118 -4.74 1.90 9.87
N HIS A 119 -5.47 2.85 9.32
CA HIS A 119 -4.93 4.14 8.88
C HIS A 119 -5.95 5.24 9.18
N ASN A 120 -5.53 6.27 9.88
CA ASN A 120 -6.40 7.38 10.30
C ASN A 120 -7.68 6.94 11.04
N GLY A 121 -7.56 5.91 11.91
CA GLY A 121 -8.68 5.40 12.70
C GLY A 121 -9.68 4.54 11.91
N ARG A 122 -9.35 4.12 10.70
CA ARG A 122 -10.14 3.24 9.84
C ARG A 122 -9.38 1.96 9.53
N ALA A 123 -9.97 0.80 9.81
CA ALA A 123 -9.36 -0.49 9.54
C ALA A 123 -9.64 -0.97 8.10
N MET A 124 -8.65 -1.59 7.46
CA MET A 124 -8.74 -2.21 6.16
C MET A 124 -8.66 -3.72 6.25
N TYR A 125 -9.63 -4.40 5.64
CA TYR A 125 -9.71 -5.85 5.58
C TYR A 125 -9.75 -6.33 4.14
N LEU A 126 -9.13 -7.47 3.90
CA LEU A 126 -9.17 -8.16 2.62
C LEU A 126 -9.53 -9.64 2.83
N LEU A 127 -10.61 -10.09 2.21
CA LEU A 127 -11.03 -11.49 2.16
C LEU A 127 -10.70 -12.03 0.77
N TYR A 128 -9.62 -12.80 0.67
CA TYR A 128 -9.12 -13.29 -0.60
C TYR A 128 -8.36 -14.62 -0.46
N ASN A 129 -8.60 -15.54 -1.37
CA ASN A 129 -7.86 -16.79 -1.59
C ASN A 129 -7.54 -17.61 -0.34
N GLY A 130 -8.55 -17.78 0.52
CA GLY A 130 -8.44 -18.69 1.65
C GLY A 130 -7.50 -18.21 2.74
N ILE A 131 -7.30 -16.89 2.90
CA ILE A 131 -6.61 -16.34 4.07
C ILE A 131 -7.22 -16.84 5.38
N LEU A 132 -8.51 -17.18 5.38
CA LEU A 132 -9.23 -17.82 6.48
C LEU A 132 -9.30 -19.36 6.33
N LYS A 133 -8.45 -19.95 5.48
CA LYS A 133 -8.38 -21.40 5.19
C LYS A 133 -9.63 -21.98 4.52
N ASP A 134 -10.57 -21.16 4.09
CA ASP A 134 -11.73 -21.56 3.29
C ASP A 134 -11.57 -21.05 1.86
N LYS A 135 -11.34 -21.97 0.92
CA LYS A 135 -11.15 -21.70 -0.51
C LYS A 135 -12.44 -21.91 -1.32
N SER A 136 -13.57 -22.23 -0.67
CA SER A 136 -14.83 -22.41 -1.37
C SER A 136 -15.33 -21.12 -2.00
N GLN A 137 -16.09 -21.25 -3.08
CA GLN A 137 -16.65 -20.11 -3.81
C GLN A 137 -17.64 -19.28 -2.96
N GLY A 138 -18.23 -19.85 -1.93
CA GLY A 138 -19.11 -19.18 -0.97
C GLY A 138 -18.48 -18.92 0.40
N GLY A 139 -17.24 -19.38 0.60
CA GLY A 139 -16.53 -19.33 1.89
C GLY A 139 -15.76 -18.04 2.14
N GLY A 140 -14.53 -18.15 2.60
CA GLY A 140 -13.71 -17.08 3.15
C GLY A 140 -13.54 -15.79 2.31
N ASN A 141 -13.99 -15.78 1.06
CA ASN A 141 -13.99 -14.59 0.19
C ASN A 141 -15.33 -13.83 0.22
N VAL A 142 -16.35 -14.35 0.90
CA VAL A 142 -17.69 -13.71 1.00
C VAL A 142 -17.91 -13.22 2.42
N LEU A 143 -18.18 -11.93 2.57
CA LEU A 143 -18.46 -11.33 3.87
C LEU A 143 -19.86 -11.78 4.35
N THR A 144 -19.89 -12.63 5.38
CA THR A 144 -21.10 -13.08 6.06
C THR A 144 -21.04 -12.71 7.54
N GLY A 145 -22.19 -12.72 8.24
CA GLY A 145 -22.23 -12.46 9.69
C GLY A 145 -21.29 -13.37 10.49
N PRO A 146 -21.40 -14.72 10.35
CA PRO A 146 -20.49 -15.63 11.04
C PRO A 146 -19.02 -15.43 10.72
N LEU A 147 -18.69 -15.13 9.46
CA LEU A 147 -17.32 -14.84 9.06
C LEU A 147 -16.81 -13.55 9.71
N PHE A 148 -17.63 -12.50 9.71
CA PHE A 148 -17.27 -11.23 10.34
C PHE A 148 -16.95 -11.38 11.83
N ASP A 149 -17.70 -12.24 12.53
CA ASP A 149 -17.48 -12.49 13.96
C ASP A 149 -16.13 -13.20 14.25
N LEU A 150 -15.54 -13.85 13.24
CA LEU A 150 -14.22 -14.49 13.31
C LEU A 150 -13.06 -13.57 12.92
N LEU A 151 -13.34 -12.41 12.30
CA LEU A 151 -12.29 -11.48 11.92
C LEU A 151 -11.63 -10.84 13.14
N PRO A 152 -10.34 -10.46 13.03
CA PRO A 152 -9.71 -9.62 14.06
C PRO A 152 -10.56 -8.38 14.33
N ARG A 153 -10.84 -8.11 15.60
CA ARG A 153 -11.75 -7.02 15.99
C ARG A 153 -11.07 -5.66 15.89
N PHE A 154 -11.83 -4.69 15.40
CA PHE A 154 -11.45 -3.28 15.40
C PHE A 154 -12.66 -2.43 15.80
N HIS A 155 -12.44 -1.48 16.72
CA HIS A 155 -13.46 -0.54 17.14
C HIS A 155 -13.37 0.73 16.31
N GLY A 156 -14.32 0.92 15.38
CA GLY A 156 -14.35 2.07 14.48
C GLY A 156 -14.76 1.71 13.06
N PRO A 157 -14.70 2.68 12.15
CA PRO A 157 -15.01 2.47 10.73
C PRO A 157 -14.10 1.41 10.09
N LYS A 158 -14.66 0.62 9.19
CA LYS A 158 -13.95 -0.47 8.51
C LYS A 158 -14.21 -0.43 7.03
N VAL A 159 -13.19 -0.70 6.23
CA VAL A 159 -13.33 -1.03 4.81
C VAL A 159 -13.05 -2.51 4.65
N ILE A 160 -13.96 -3.24 4.03
CA ILE A 160 -13.80 -4.68 3.80
C ILE A 160 -13.92 -4.98 2.31
N TYR A 161 -12.84 -5.46 1.75
CA TYR A 161 -12.77 -5.98 0.39
C TYR A 161 -13.11 -7.46 0.38
N ALA A 162 -14.10 -7.86 -0.38
CA ALA A 162 -14.51 -9.26 -0.54
C ALA A 162 -15.27 -9.48 -1.85
N ALA A 163 -15.43 -10.74 -2.27
CA ALA A 163 -16.14 -11.09 -3.48
C ALA A 163 -17.65 -10.77 -3.42
N ALA A 164 -18.25 -10.86 -2.25
CA ALA A 164 -19.65 -10.49 -2.04
C ALA A 164 -19.91 -10.13 -0.57
N ASN A 165 -21.00 -9.38 -0.32
CA ASN A 165 -21.49 -9.08 1.02
C ASN A 165 -22.88 -9.68 1.23
N ARG A 166 -23.01 -10.53 2.25
CA ARG A 166 -24.27 -11.17 2.67
C ARG A 166 -24.66 -10.82 4.11
N MET A 167 -24.13 -9.73 4.66
CA MET A 167 -24.48 -9.27 6.01
C MET A 167 -25.78 -8.46 6.08
N GLY A 168 -26.31 -8.03 4.94
CA GLY A 168 -27.49 -7.16 4.90
C GLY A 168 -27.28 -5.86 5.68
N GLY A 169 -28.30 -5.41 6.41
CA GLY A 169 -28.26 -4.18 7.21
C GLY A 169 -27.23 -4.18 8.34
N ARG A 170 -26.77 -5.36 8.80
CA ARG A 170 -25.73 -5.44 9.84
C ARG A 170 -24.43 -4.75 9.43
N ALA A 171 -24.07 -4.80 8.13
CA ALA A 171 -22.85 -4.15 7.67
C ALA A 171 -22.82 -2.64 8.00
N ALA A 172 -23.94 -1.95 7.79
CA ALA A 172 -24.05 -0.53 8.13
C ALA A 172 -23.95 -0.28 9.65
N CYS A 173 -24.61 -1.10 10.46
CA CYS A 173 -24.56 -1.00 11.93
C CYS A 173 -23.15 -1.21 12.48
N GLU A 174 -22.34 -2.06 11.83
CA GLU A 174 -20.94 -2.35 12.21
C GLU A 174 -19.95 -1.32 11.64
N GLY A 175 -20.43 -0.25 10.97
CA GLY A 175 -19.59 0.78 10.36
C GLY A 175 -18.72 0.26 9.22
N ILE A 176 -19.24 -0.70 8.43
CA ILE A 176 -18.52 -1.34 7.33
C ILE A 176 -18.84 -0.64 6.01
N THR A 177 -17.82 -0.14 5.35
CA THR A 177 -17.82 0.19 3.93
C THR A 177 -17.38 -1.05 3.16
N PHE A 178 -18.30 -1.68 2.46
CA PHE A 178 -18.01 -2.86 1.64
C PHE A 178 -17.54 -2.45 0.24
N LYS A 179 -16.48 -3.08 -0.22
CA LYS A 179 -15.96 -2.95 -1.58
C LYS A 179 -15.82 -4.32 -2.23
N GLN A 180 -16.47 -4.48 -3.36
CA GLN A 180 -16.48 -5.76 -4.07
C GLN A 180 -15.21 -5.95 -4.90
N THR A 181 -14.52 -7.06 -4.70
CA THR A 181 -13.38 -7.46 -5.54
C THR A 181 -13.86 -8.32 -6.71
N PRO A 182 -13.27 -8.17 -7.93
CA PRO A 182 -12.23 -7.21 -8.31
C PRO A 182 -12.77 -5.81 -8.65
N TYR A 183 -14.07 -5.62 -8.81
CA TYR A 183 -14.71 -4.47 -9.45
C TYR A 183 -14.55 -3.13 -8.73
N ALA A 184 -14.26 -3.14 -7.44
CA ALA A 184 -14.02 -1.91 -6.68
C ALA A 184 -12.56 -1.45 -6.70
N LEU A 185 -11.72 -2.11 -7.48
CA LEU A 185 -10.32 -1.78 -7.65
C LEU A 185 -10.18 -1.06 -8.99
N ASP A 186 -10.25 0.28 -8.95
CA ASP A 186 -9.98 1.11 -10.12
C ASP A 186 -8.51 0.96 -10.54
N VAL A 187 -8.30 0.66 -11.82
CA VAL A 187 -6.98 0.50 -12.44
C VAL A 187 -6.61 1.78 -13.19
#